data_a163d5f34a7062d0390db279d0579d84
#
_entry.id   a163d5f34a7062d0390db279d0579d84
#
_cell.length_a   1.000
_cell.length_b   1.000
_cell.length_c   1.000
_cell.angle_alpha   90.00
_cell.angle_beta   90.00
_cell.angle_gamma   90.00
#
_symmetry.space_group_name_H-M   'P 1'
#
loop_
_entity.id
_entity.type
_entity.pdbx_description
1 polymer ?
#
loop_
_entity_poly.entity_id
_entity_poly.type
_entity_poly.pdbx_seq_one_letter_code
_entity_poly.pdbx_strand_id
1 'polypeptide(L)'
;MSASIQFARASRWYGPVIALNDVSTTIAPGVTGLLGPNGAGKSTFLKLAAGQLAPSQGTVKLLGLSAWGSPEIFHRVGLCPEADAFWENLTGLQFVMALLRLTGFEEAESRRRAESALEQVALLEAKDRKVGGYSKGMRQRVKLAQAIAHDPEVLLLDEPVSGMDPVNRRRVIDLVKRMGREGKTVVVSSHILYEVEAMTRRVLLIHNGRILAEGDVREIRDLMDEHPHTVSLRAKDPRLLAQAVIGSPHVLSLSFGPEGEWLTVQTARPDEFYGALSEPAVQAGVSEMYSPDEDLESVFKYLVAR
;
A
#
# COMPACT_ATOMS: atom_id res chain seq x y z
N MET A 1 -4.76 24.07 3.61
CA MET A 1 -3.37 23.62 3.31
C MET A 1 -3.24 23.48 1.82
N SER A 2 -2.17 23.98 1.21
CA SER A 2 -1.93 23.84 -0.24
C SER A 2 -1.67 22.38 -0.58
N ALA A 3 -2.22 21.91 -1.70
CA ALA A 3 -2.00 20.57 -2.20
C ALA A 3 -0.54 20.36 -2.61
N SER A 4 0.07 19.24 -2.21
CA SER A 4 1.46 18.90 -2.56
C SER A 4 1.55 18.18 -3.91
N ILE A 5 0.57 17.35 -4.27
CA ILE A 5 0.50 16.64 -5.55
C ILE A 5 -0.86 16.90 -6.17
N GLN A 6 -0.90 17.23 -7.46
CA GLN A 6 -2.12 17.48 -8.21
C GLN A 6 -2.07 16.75 -9.55
N PHE A 7 -3.07 15.94 -9.81
CA PHE A 7 -3.35 15.36 -11.13
C PHE A 7 -4.56 16.06 -11.71
N ALA A 8 -4.47 16.51 -12.94
CA ALA A 8 -5.59 17.12 -13.66
C ALA A 8 -5.76 16.42 -15.02
N ARG A 9 -6.76 15.54 -15.08
CA ARG A 9 -7.09 14.72 -16.25
C ARG A 9 -5.90 13.99 -16.85
N ALA A 10 -5.02 13.47 -15.95
CA ALA A 10 -3.77 12.86 -16.33
C ALA A 10 -3.99 11.43 -16.83
N SER A 11 -3.46 11.16 -18.03
CA SER A 11 -3.46 9.80 -18.63
C SER A 11 -2.05 9.40 -19.01
N ARG A 12 -1.76 8.11 -18.96
CA ARG A 12 -0.49 7.54 -19.42
C ARG A 12 -0.71 6.25 -20.18
N TRP A 13 -0.19 6.21 -21.41
CA TRP A 13 -0.24 5.06 -22.28
C TRP A 13 1.16 4.50 -22.54
N TYR A 14 1.24 3.19 -22.69
CA TYR A 14 2.43 2.44 -23.14
C TYR A 14 2.01 1.67 -24.40
N GLY A 15 2.19 2.28 -25.58
CA GLY A 15 1.62 1.74 -26.79
C GLY A 15 0.09 1.59 -26.67
N PRO A 16 -0.46 0.39 -26.86
CA PRO A 16 -1.92 0.15 -26.75
C PRO A 16 -2.41 0.02 -25.30
N VAL A 17 -1.50 -0.07 -24.32
CA VAL A 17 -1.87 -0.28 -22.92
C VAL A 17 -2.11 1.05 -22.23
N ILE A 18 -3.31 1.25 -21.69
CA ILE A 18 -3.66 2.40 -20.87
C ILE A 18 -3.33 2.08 -19.42
N ALA A 19 -2.25 2.67 -18.91
CA ALA A 19 -1.82 2.46 -17.53
C ALA A 19 -2.51 3.41 -16.54
N LEU A 20 -2.80 4.65 -16.96
CA LEU A 20 -3.66 5.61 -16.25
C LEU A 20 -4.62 6.28 -17.25
N ASN A 21 -5.84 6.53 -16.82
CA ASN A 21 -6.91 7.05 -17.67
C ASN A 21 -7.71 8.15 -16.94
N ASP A 22 -7.54 9.39 -17.38
CA ASP A 22 -8.30 10.58 -16.94
C ASP A 22 -8.31 10.78 -15.42
N VAL A 23 -7.13 10.59 -14.78
CA VAL A 23 -6.97 10.70 -13.33
C VAL A 23 -6.96 12.16 -12.93
N SER A 24 -7.87 12.54 -12.00
CA SER A 24 -7.93 13.85 -11.36
C SER A 24 -8.02 13.66 -9.86
N THR A 25 -7.01 14.11 -9.13
CA THR A 25 -6.96 14.04 -7.65
C THR A 25 -5.97 15.05 -7.10
N THR A 26 -6.09 15.31 -5.80
CA THR A 26 -5.26 16.26 -5.06
C THR A 26 -4.82 15.68 -3.73
N ILE A 27 -3.52 15.52 -3.51
CA ILE A 27 -2.97 14.95 -2.30
C ILE A 27 -2.36 16.08 -1.45
N ALA A 28 -2.86 16.20 -0.23
CA ALA A 28 -2.40 17.14 0.78
C ALA A 28 -1.31 16.51 1.69
N PRO A 29 -0.59 17.31 2.50
CA PRO A 29 0.35 16.80 3.50
C PRO A 29 -0.26 15.74 4.42
N GLY A 30 0.57 14.82 4.89
CA GLY A 30 0.21 13.64 5.65
C GLY A 30 0.43 12.36 4.85
N VAL A 31 -0.08 11.25 5.36
CA VAL A 31 0.03 9.94 4.68
C VAL A 31 -1.24 9.67 3.89
N THR A 32 -1.09 9.27 2.63
CA THR A 32 -2.18 8.80 1.75
C THR A 32 -1.82 7.43 1.22
N GLY A 33 -2.71 6.46 1.38
CA GLY A 33 -2.58 5.13 0.81
C GLY A 33 -3.07 5.11 -0.64
N LEU A 34 -2.30 4.51 -1.54
CA LEU A 34 -2.70 4.23 -2.92
C LEU A 34 -2.97 2.74 -3.05
N LEU A 35 -4.22 2.35 -2.97
CA LEU A 35 -4.68 0.98 -2.93
C LEU A 35 -5.12 0.50 -4.31
N GLY A 36 -4.77 -0.74 -4.67
CA GLY A 36 -5.23 -1.35 -5.90
C GLY A 36 -4.54 -2.68 -6.20
N PRO A 37 -5.16 -3.56 -6.99
CA PRO A 37 -4.57 -4.83 -7.38
C PRO A 37 -3.30 -4.63 -8.22
N ASN A 38 -2.57 -5.71 -8.48
CA ASN A 38 -1.44 -5.68 -9.38
C ASN A 38 -1.90 -5.29 -10.80
N GLY A 39 -1.14 -4.41 -11.45
CA GLY A 39 -1.52 -3.87 -12.77
C GLY A 39 -2.53 -2.72 -12.74
N ALA A 40 -3.06 -2.30 -11.57
CA ALA A 40 -4.04 -1.22 -11.47
C ALA A 40 -3.52 0.18 -11.89
N GLY A 41 -2.19 0.36 -12.01
CA GLY A 41 -1.58 1.64 -12.37
C GLY A 41 -0.82 2.34 -11.24
N LYS A 42 -0.71 1.73 -10.04
CA LYS A 42 -0.05 2.32 -8.85
C LYS A 42 1.36 2.84 -9.14
N SER A 43 2.24 2.00 -9.65
CA SER A 43 3.63 2.40 -9.97
C SER A 43 3.71 3.48 -11.05
N THR A 44 2.77 3.48 -12.02
CA THR A 44 2.68 4.53 -13.03
C THR A 44 2.25 5.86 -12.41
N PHE A 45 1.28 5.83 -11.49
CA PHE A 45 0.85 7.01 -10.73
C PHE A 45 2.04 7.62 -9.96
N LEU A 46 2.78 6.80 -9.20
CA LEU A 46 3.94 7.26 -8.44
C LEU A 46 5.04 7.80 -9.35
N LYS A 47 5.33 7.16 -10.50
CA LYS A 47 6.34 7.64 -11.46
C LYS A 47 5.95 8.96 -12.12
N LEU A 48 4.67 9.18 -12.42
CA LEU A 48 4.17 10.46 -12.90
C LEU A 48 4.30 11.55 -11.84
N ALA A 49 3.91 11.26 -10.59
CA ALA A 49 4.06 12.18 -9.46
C ALA A 49 5.52 12.54 -9.19
N ALA A 50 6.45 11.56 -9.35
CA ALA A 50 7.90 11.75 -9.19
C ALA A 50 8.55 12.50 -10.36
N GLY A 51 7.83 12.78 -11.43
CA GLY A 51 8.41 13.38 -12.63
C GLY A 51 9.33 12.46 -13.44
N GLN A 52 9.29 11.15 -13.18
CA GLN A 52 10.02 10.16 -13.97
C GLN A 52 9.37 9.85 -15.31
N LEU A 53 8.08 10.15 -15.44
CA LEU A 53 7.30 9.95 -16.65
C LEU A 53 6.54 11.23 -16.99
N ALA A 54 6.47 11.55 -18.29
CA ALA A 54 5.53 12.54 -18.79
C ALA A 54 4.12 11.95 -18.86
N PRO A 55 3.06 12.68 -18.51
CA PRO A 55 1.70 12.26 -18.86
C PRO A 55 1.53 12.26 -20.37
N SER A 56 0.74 11.31 -20.91
CA SER A 56 0.35 11.31 -22.32
C SER A 56 -0.73 12.36 -22.62
N GLN A 57 -1.59 12.64 -21.61
CA GLN A 57 -2.57 13.72 -21.60
C GLN A 57 -2.71 14.30 -20.20
N GLY A 58 -3.24 15.50 -20.09
CA GLY A 58 -3.44 16.20 -18.82
C GLY A 58 -2.15 16.72 -18.24
N THR A 59 -2.16 17.02 -16.93
CA THR A 59 -1.01 17.57 -16.22
C THR A 59 -0.85 16.94 -14.83
N VAL A 60 0.41 16.87 -14.39
CA VAL A 60 0.75 16.48 -13.02
C VAL A 60 1.65 17.56 -12.43
N LYS A 61 1.29 18.07 -11.26
CA LYS A 61 2.07 19.06 -10.51
C LYS A 61 2.52 18.49 -9.18
N LEU A 62 3.75 18.80 -8.80
CA LEU A 62 4.34 18.54 -7.51
C LEU A 62 4.76 19.88 -6.87
N LEU A 63 4.25 20.16 -5.67
CA LEU A 63 4.53 21.40 -4.93
C LEU A 63 4.32 22.67 -5.79
N GLY A 64 3.31 22.65 -6.66
CA GLY A 64 2.95 23.75 -7.56
C GLY A 64 3.72 23.79 -8.89
N LEU A 65 4.81 23.04 -9.03
CA LEU A 65 5.61 22.93 -10.26
C LEU A 65 5.11 21.79 -11.14
N SER A 66 5.40 21.85 -12.45
CA SER A 66 5.19 20.69 -13.32
C SER A 66 6.04 19.52 -12.83
N ALA A 67 5.44 18.35 -12.63
CA ALA A 67 6.22 17.18 -12.20
C ALA A 67 7.22 16.74 -13.28
N TRP A 68 6.82 16.79 -14.55
CA TRP A 68 7.71 16.51 -15.67
C TRP A 68 8.43 17.77 -16.16
N GLY A 69 9.74 17.67 -16.34
CA GLY A 69 10.57 18.74 -16.90
C GLY A 69 11.00 19.83 -15.91
N SER A 70 10.77 19.65 -14.60
CA SER A 70 11.23 20.59 -13.56
C SER A 70 12.29 19.94 -12.68
N PRO A 71 13.59 20.16 -12.94
CA PRO A 71 14.67 19.55 -12.17
C PRO A 71 14.62 19.85 -10.67
N GLU A 72 14.04 20.98 -10.29
CA GLU A 72 13.93 21.45 -8.89
C GLU A 72 13.15 20.48 -8.02
N ILE A 73 12.24 19.69 -8.60
CA ILE A 73 11.46 18.73 -7.82
C ILE A 73 12.29 17.56 -7.30
N PHE A 74 13.40 17.18 -7.98
CA PHE A 74 14.18 16.01 -7.62
C PHE A 74 14.90 16.14 -6.28
N HIS A 75 15.14 17.37 -5.82
CA HIS A 75 15.66 17.63 -4.47
C HIS A 75 14.58 17.58 -3.39
N ARG A 76 13.30 17.62 -3.78
CA ARG A 76 12.15 17.73 -2.89
C ARG A 76 11.30 16.45 -2.85
N VAL A 77 11.61 15.48 -3.72
CA VAL A 77 10.88 14.20 -3.81
C VAL A 77 11.81 13.02 -3.58
N GLY A 78 11.39 12.12 -2.70
CA GLY A 78 12.00 10.80 -2.51
C GLY A 78 11.12 9.72 -3.11
N LEU A 79 11.72 8.83 -3.89
CA LEU A 79 11.02 7.69 -4.48
C LEU A 79 11.65 6.38 -4.01
N CYS A 80 10.84 5.51 -3.42
CA CYS A 80 11.18 4.12 -3.13
C CYS A 80 10.44 3.23 -4.15
N PRO A 81 11.10 2.76 -5.22
CA PRO A 81 10.47 1.94 -6.24
C PRO A 81 10.23 0.50 -5.75
N GLU A 82 9.24 -0.19 -6.32
CA GLU A 82 9.04 -1.63 -6.10
C GLU A 82 10.22 -2.43 -6.64
N ALA A 83 10.62 -2.17 -7.89
CA ALA A 83 11.69 -2.90 -8.55
C ALA A 83 13.06 -2.64 -7.90
N ASP A 84 13.86 -3.71 -7.84
CA ASP A 84 15.24 -3.63 -7.40
C ASP A 84 16.13 -3.08 -8.53
N ALA A 85 16.86 -2.00 -8.24
CA ALA A 85 17.85 -1.41 -9.14
C ALA A 85 19.08 -1.01 -8.31
N PHE A 86 19.96 -1.98 -8.04
CA PHE A 86 21.13 -1.79 -7.19
C PHE A 86 22.43 -1.93 -7.93
N TRP A 87 23.43 -1.17 -7.50
CA TRP A 87 24.82 -1.48 -7.76
C TRP A 87 25.29 -2.50 -6.70
N GLU A 88 25.13 -3.78 -6.99
CA GLU A 88 25.27 -4.88 -6.04
C GLU A 88 26.68 -4.99 -5.40
N ASN A 89 27.68 -4.45 -6.05
CA ASN A 89 29.07 -4.42 -5.56
C ASN A 89 29.32 -3.35 -4.50
N LEU A 90 28.45 -2.33 -4.39
CA LEU A 90 28.55 -1.29 -3.38
C LEU A 90 28.03 -1.79 -2.02
N THR A 91 28.61 -1.25 -0.95
CA THR A 91 28.03 -1.42 0.39
C THR A 91 26.75 -0.61 0.53
N GLY A 92 25.91 -0.90 1.55
CA GLY A 92 24.69 -0.12 1.81
C GLY A 92 24.99 1.37 2.00
N LEU A 93 26.07 1.69 2.73
CA LEU A 93 26.52 3.06 2.91
C LEU A 93 26.94 3.71 1.58
N GLN A 94 27.80 3.02 0.82
CA GLN A 94 28.26 3.54 -0.48
C GLN A 94 27.11 3.76 -1.46
N PHE A 95 26.13 2.87 -1.48
CA PHE A 95 24.95 2.98 -2.33
C PHE A 95 24.15 4.27 -2.02
N VAL A 96 23.81 4.51 -0.75
CA VAL A 96 23.04 5.69 -0.36
C VAL A 96 23.87 6.97 -0.55
N MET A 97 25.18 6.95 -0.21
CA MET A 97 26.08 8.07 -0.44
C MET A 97 26.17 8.43 -1.94
N ALA A 98 26.30 7.44 -2.82
CA ALA A 98 26.42 7.68 -4.26
C ALA A 98 25.19 8.43 -4.80
N LEU A 99 23.98 8.06 -4.36
CA LEU A 99 22.76 8.74 -4.76
C LEU A 99 22.67 10.17 -4.21
N LEU A 100 23.08 10.40 -2.96
CA LEU A 100 23.18 11.74 -2.37
C LEU A 100 24.19 12.61 -3.11
N ARG A 101 25.34 12.05 -3.54
CA ARG A 101 26.32 12.78 -4.36
C ARG A 101 25.75 13.19 -5.72
N LEU A 102 24.94 12.34 -6.34
CA LEU A 102 24.23 12.67 -7.60
C LEU A 102 23.21 13.81 -7.41
N THR A 103 22.68 13.99 -6.20
CA THR A 103 21.83 15.15 -5.86
C THR A 103 22.60 16.38 -5.39
N GLY A 104 23.94 16.38 -5.47
CA GLY A 104 24.80 17.54 -5.23
C GLY A 104 25.31 17.71 -3.81
N PHE A 105 25.06 16.76 -2.90
CA PHE A 105 25.66 16.83 -1.55
C PHE A 105 27.16 16.53 -1.56
N GLU A 106 27.90 17.27 -0.76
CA GLU A 106 29.32 17.04 -0.51
C GLU A 106 29.55 15.69 0.21
N GLU A 107 30.75 15.12 0.12
CA GLU A 107 31.04 13.77 0.61
C GLU A 107 30.77 13.58 2.09
N ALA A 108 31.23 14.52 2.93
CA ALA A 108 31.05 14.47 4.37
C ALA A 108 29.56 14.51 4.76
N GLU A 109 28.79 15.39 4.12
CA GLU A 109 27.36 15.52 4.33
C GLU A 109 26.61 14.29 3.80
N SER A 110 27.01 13.74 2.65
CA SER A 110 26.46 12.51 2.09
C SER A 110 26.64 11.33 3.05
N ARG A 111 27.83 11.21 3.67
CA ARG A 111 28.10 10.17 4.67
C ARG A 111 27.17 10.31 5.89
N ARG A 112 27.12 11.52 6.47
CA ARG A 112 26.29 11.80 7.65
C ARG A 112 24.81 11.49 7.39
N ARG A 113 24.29 11.94 6.26
CA ARG A 113 22.89 11.71 5.85
C ARG A 113 22.62 10.23 5.56
N ALA A 114 23.54 9.55 4.89
CA ALA A 114 23.40 8.13 4.58
C ALA A 114 23.39 7.28 5.85
N GLU A 115 24.28 7.53 6.81
CA GLU A 115 24.30 6.82 8.09
C GLU A 115 23.01 7.06 8.89
N SER A 116 22.53 8.31 8.96
CA SER A 116 21.26 8.63 9.62
C SER A 116 20.08 7.94 8.95
N ALA A 117 20.02 7.89 7.61
CA ALA A 117 18.94 7.21 6.89
C ALA A 117 18.98 5.69 7.09
N LEU A 118 20.18 5.08 7.08
CA LEU A 118 20.35 3.66 7.34
C LEU A 118 19.99 3.29 8.79
N GLU A 119 20.26 4.16 9.75
CA GLU A 119 19.83 3.99 11.14
C GLU A 119 18.31 3.98 11.25
N GLN A 120 17.63 4.95 10.62
CA GLN A 120 16.16 5.03 10.64
C GLN A 120 15.46 3.78 10.10
N VAL A 121 16.09 3.06 9.18
CA VAL A 121 15.57 1.80 8.62
C VAL A 121 16.20 0.55 9.25
N ALA A 122 16.96 0.69 10.37
CA ALA A 122 17.64 -0.39 11.08
C ALA A 122 18.60 -1.21 10.18
N LEU A 123 19.42 -0.51 9.39
CA LEU A 123 20.47 -1.09 8.56
C LEU A 123 21.88 -0.57 8.90
N LEU A 124 22.03 0.23 9.96
CA LEU A 124 23.34 0.84 10.30
C LEU A 124 24.42 -0.22 10.56
N GLU A 125 24.09 -1.29 11.27
CA GLU A 125 25.03 -2.40 11.55
C GLU A 125 25.46 -3.18 10.31
N ALA A 126 24.62 -3.15 9.25
CA ALA A 126 24.88 -3.82 7.99
C ALA A 126 25.42 -2.87 6.90
N LYS A 127 25.70 -1.62 7.24
CA LYS A 127 26.04 -0.55 6.28
C LYS A 127 27.26 -0.87 5.41
N ASP A 128 28.21 -1.62 5.94
CA ASP A 128 29.47 -1.97 5.27
C ASP A 128 29.41 -3.32 4.51
N ARG A 129 28.26 -4.02 4.56
CA ARG A 129 28.01 -5.21 3.73
C ARG A 129 27.57 -4.80 2.33
N LYS A 130 28.01 -5.55 1.31
CA LYS A 130 27.58 -5.36 -0.09
C LYS A 130 26.07 -5.58 -0.23
N VAL A 131 25.39 -4.73 -1.00
CA VAL A 131 23.94 -4.81 -1.24
C VAL A 131 23.56 -6.11 -1.96
N GLY A 132 24.44 -6.66 -2.81
CA GLY A 132 24.24 -7.97 -3.43
C GLY A 132 24.03 -9.11 -2.42
N GLY A 133 24.60 -9.00 -1.21
CA GLY A 133 24.41 -9.97 -0.12
C GLY A 133 23.24 -9.65 0.84
N TYR A 134 22.41 -8.64 0.55
CA TYR A 134 21.27 -8.29 1.37
C TYR A 134 20.08 -9.24 1.12
N SER A 135 19.34 -9.58 2.20
CA SER A 135 18.05 -10.25 2.08
C SER A 135 17.01 -9.34 1.41
N LYS A 136 15.89 -9.90 0.93
CA LYS A 136 14.80 -9.12 0.32
C LYS A 136 14.35 -7.97 1.22
N GLY A 137 14.13 -8.22 2.52
CA GLY A 137 13.75 -7.18 3.48
C GLY A 137 14.85 -6.15 3.74
N MET A 138 16.14 -6.50 3.65
CA MET A 138 17.25 -5.54 3.72
C MET A 138 17.33 -4.68 2.44
N ARG A 139 17.12 -5.27 1.27
CA ARG A 139 17.05 -4.55 0.00
C ARG A 139 15.91 -3.53 0.01
N GLN A 140 14.75 -3.92 0.50
CA GLN A 140 13.61 -3.01 0.62
C GLN A 140 13.91 -1.84 1.57
N ARG A 141 14.55 -2.11 2.70
CA ARG A 141 14.93 -1.06 3.67
C ARG A 141 16.00 -0.11 3.13
N VAL A 142 16.99 -0.57 2.36
CA VAL A 142 17.98 0.34 1.76
C VAL A 142 17.37 1.19 0.64
N LYS A 143 16.36 0.70 -0.09
CA LYS A 143 15.56 1.53 -1.02
C LYS A 143 14.83 2.65 -0.28
N LEU A 144 14.27 2.34 0.88
CA LEU A 144 13.63 3.34 1.72
C LEU A 144 14.66 4.33 2.27
N ALA A 145 15.82 3.87 2.74
CA ALA A 145 16.89 4.74 3.22
C ALA A 145 17.32 5.78 2.16
N GLN A 146 17.53 5.36 0.91
CA GLN A 146 17.89 6.28 -0.16
C GLN A 146 16.77 7.28 -0.48
N ALA A 147 15.49 6.88 -0.36
CA ALA A 147 14.36 7.76 -0.61
C ALA A 147 14.24 8.88 0.43
N ILE A 148 14.67 8.64 1.68
CA ILE A 148 14.57 9.61 2.78
C ILE A 148 15.86 10.39 3.06
N ALA A 149 17.01 9.94 2.53
CA ALA A 149 18.33 10.44 2.93
C ALA A 149 18.57 11.94 2.65
N HIS A 150 17.96 12.49 1.60
CA HIS A 150 18.06 13.91 1.25
C HIS A 150 17.00 14.80 1.92
N ASP A 151 16.18 14.23 2.82
CA ASP A 151 15.12 14.91 3.57
C ASP A 151 14.04 15.56 2.69
N PRO A 152 13.38 14.79 1.80
CA PRO A 152 12.38 15.32 0.88
C PRO A 152 11.12 15.82 1.57
N GLU A 153 10.38 16.71 0.91
CA GLU A 153 9.05 17.18 1.33
C GLU A 153 7.96 16.18 0.92
N VAL A 154 8.17 15.46 -0.18
CA VAL A 154 7.25 14.46 -0.72
C VAL A 154 7.94 13.11 -0.82
N LEU A 155 7.30 12.06 -0.30
CA LEU A 155 7.76 10.68 -0.35
C LEU A 155 6.76 9.84 -1.13
N LEU A 156 7.25 9.11 -2.11
CA LEU A 156 6.49 8.21 -2.97
C LEU A 156 7.03 6.80 -2.77
N LEU A 157 6.26 5.94 -2.11
CA LEU A 157 6.71 4.63 -1.66
C LEU A 157 5.88 3.54 -2.35
N ASP A 158 6.55 2.76 -3.22
CA ASP A 158 5.91 1.68 -3.96
C ASP A 158 6.15 0.34 -3.24
N GLU A 159 5.08 -0.22 -2.63
CA GLU A 159 5.09 -1.47 -1.86
C GLU A 159 6.21 -1.50 -0.78
N PRO A 160 6.34 -0.47 0.09
CA PRO A 160 7.53 -0.30 0.93
C PRO A 160 7.75 -1.37 1.99
N VAL A 161 6.72 -2.14 2.34
CA VAL A 161 6.78 -3.18 3.39
C VAL A 161 6.77 -4.61 2.83
N SER A 162 6.73 -4.75 1.50
CA SER A 162 6.70 -6.06 0.83
C SER A 162 7.91 -6.91 1.18
N GLY A 163 7.68 -8.17 1.55
CA GLY A 163 8.74 -9.14 1.85
C GLY A 163 9.52 -8.87 3.13
N MET A 164 9.00 -8.03 4.03
CA MET A 164 9.58 -7.80 5.36
C MET A 164 8.98 -8.73 6.41
N ASP A 165 9.79 -9.09 7.39
CA ASP A 165 9.31 -9.71 8.62
C ASP A 165 8.45 -8.74 9.45
N PRO A 166 7.60 -9.24 10.37
CA PRO A 166 6.67 -8.40 11.13
C PRO A 166 7.32 -7.26 11.92
N VAL A 167 8.52 -7.49 12.47
CA VAL A 167 9.25 -6.49 13.29
C VAL A 167 9.70 -5.32 12.42
N ASN A 168 10.35 -5.61 11.29
CA ASN A 168 10.84 -4.58 10.38
C ASN A 168 9.69 -3.88 9.65
N ARG A 169 8.60 -4.60 9.31
CA ARG A 169 7.37 -4.02 8.78
C ARG A 169 6.82 -2.96 9.73
N ARG A 170 6.70 -3.27 11.01
CA ARG A 170 6.21 -2.33 12.04
C ARG A 170 7.06 -1.07 12.11
N ARG A 171 8.40 -1.21 12.07
CA ARG A 171 9.33 -0.07 12.08
C ARG A 171 9.11 0.86 10.87
N VAL A 172 8.91 0.30 9.68
CA VAL A 172 8.63 1.10 8.46
C VAL A 172 7.29 1.80 8.57
N ILE A 173 6.25 1.12 9.07
CA ILE A 173 4.93 1.74 9.32
C ILE A 173 5.08 2.93 10.28
N ASP A 174 5.79 2.76 11.39
CA ASP A 174 5.99 3.83 12.37
C ASP A 174 6.81 5.00 11.80
N LEU A 175 7.81 4.72 10.95
CA LEU A 175 8.59 5.72 10.22
C LEU A 175 7.70 6.55 9.29
N VAL A 176 6.87 5.90 8.46
CA VAL A 176 5.92 6.55 7.54
C VAL A 176 4.94 7.45 8.31
N LYS A 177 4.36 6.94 9.41
CA LYS A 177 3.45 7.72 10.28
C LYS A 177 4.13 8.95 10.89
N ARG A 178 5.38 8.80 11.33
CA ARG A 178 6.16 9.91 11.87
C ARG A 178 6.37 10.99 10.80
N MET A 179 6.81 10.62 9.60
CA MET A 179 7.03 11.56 8.51
C MET A 179 5.77 12.33 8.11
N GLY A 180 4.62 11.64 8.07
CA GLY A 180 3.34 12.30 7.82
C GLY A 180 2.95 13.30 8.92
N ARG A 181 3.25 12.99 10.20
CA ARG A 181 3.03 13.91 11.34
C ARG A 181 3.98 15.11 11.33
N GLU A 182 5.18 14.96 10.78
CA GLU A 182 6.14 16.03 10.57
C GLU A 182 5.75 16.98 9.42
N GLY A 183 4.60 16.75 8.78
CA GLY A 183 4.06 17.60 7.71
C GLY A 183 4.53 17.22 6.31
N LYS A 184 5.30 16.15 6.14
CA LYS A 184 5.65 15.63 4.83
C LYS A 184 4.43 15.03 4.13
N THR A 185 4.43 15.05 2.81
CA THR A 185 3.44 14.35 2.00
C THR A 185 3.98 12.97 1.67
N VAL A 186 3.32 11.91 2.16
CA VAL A 186 3.74 10.53 1.91
C VAL A 186 2.64 9.79 1.17
N VAL A 187 2.94 9.26 -0.01
CA VAL A 187 2.05 8.36 -0.75
C VAL A 187 2.62 6.95 -0.68
N VAL A 188 1.84 6.03 -0.14
CA VAL A 188 2.25 4.62 0.01
C VAL A 188 1.35 3.76 -0.84
N SER A 189 1.92 3.05 -1.83
CA SER A 189 1.15 2.03 -2.55
C SER A 189 1.16 0.71 -1.80
N SER A 190 0.04 0.01 -1.84
CA SER A 190 -0.06 -1.40 -1.46
C SER A 190 -1.25 -2.06 -2.18
N HIS A 191 -1.20 -3.37 -2.30
CA HIS A 191 -2.33 -4.20 -2.69
C HIS A 191 -3.01 -4.85 -1.47
N ILE A 192 -2.53 -4.56 -0.26
CA ILE A 192 -3.00 -5.12 1.00
C ILE A 192 -3.61 -4.00 1.85
N LEU A 193 -4.91 -4.08 2.11
CA LEU A 193 -5.67 -3.06 2.81
C LEU A 193 -5.14 -2.81 4.23
N TYR A 194 -4.94 -3.87 5.02
CA TYR A 194 -4.51 -3.73 6.42
C TYR A 194 -3.15 -3.06 6.58
N GLU A 195 -2.24 -3.19 5.58
CA GLU A 195 -0.96 -2.49 5.61
C GLU A 195 -1.14 -0.97 5.51
N VAL A 196 -2.06 -0.54 4.66
CA VAL A 196 -2.38 0.89 4.49
C VAL A 196 -3.14 1.41 5.70
N GLU A 197 -4.13 0.68 6.22
CA GLU A 197 -4.87 1.04 7.43
C GLU A 197 -3.95 1.23 8.64
N ALA A 198 -2.90 0.42 8.74
CA ALA A 198 -1.89 0.57 9.78
C ALA A 198 -1.12 1.90 9.68
N MET A 199 -1.08 2.55 8.51
CA MET A 199 -0.33 3.79 8.26
C MET A 199 -1.22 5.02 8.23
N THR A 200 -2.43 4.94 7.63
CA THR A 200 -3.31 6.08 7.39
C THR A 200 -4.77 5.64 7.27
N ARG A 201 -5.68 6.62 7.43
CA ARG A 201 -7.10 6.46 7.06
C ARG A 201 -7.43 7.03 5.69
N ARG A 202 -6.57 7.89 5.14
CA ARG A 202 -6.79 8.54 3.84
C ARG A 202 -6.29 7.65 2.71
N VAL A 203 -7.19 7.25 1.81
CA VAL A 203 -6.87 6.34 0.71
C VAL A 203 -7.38 6.84 -0.63
N LEU A 204 -6.64 6.47 -1.66
CA LEU A 204 -7.01 6.52 -3.08
C LEU A 204 -7.13 5.09 -3.57
N LEU A 205 -8.29 4.70 -4.04
CA LEU A 205 -8.55 3.39 -4.60
C LEU A 205 -8.39 3.47 -6.12
N ILE A 206 -7.42 2.74 -6.68
CA ILE A 206 -7.15 2.73 -8.12
C ILE A 206 -7.41 1.35 -8.73
N HIS A 207 -8.09 1.33 -9.87
CA HIS A 207 -8.34 0.11 -10.64
C HIS A 207 -8.37 0.41 -12.15
N ASN A 208 -7.74 -0.44 -12.95
CA ASN A 208 -7.67 -0.27 -14.41
C ASN A 208 -7.28 1.16 -14.83
N GLY A 209 -6.33 1.75 -14.11
CA GLY A 209 -5.83 3.10 -14.37
C GLY A 209 -6.75 4.24 -13.98
N ARG A 210 -7.87 4.01 -13.29
CA ARG A 210 -8.81 5.03 -12.83
C ARG A 210 -8.91 5.06 -11.31
N ILE A 211 -9.12 6.24 -10.74
CA ILE A 211 -9.49 6.36 -9.33
C ILE A 211 -10.97 6.01 -9.22
N LEU A 212 -11.28 4.98 -8.43
CA LEU A 212 -12.64 4.52 -8.15
C LEU A 212 -13.24 5.24 -6.95
N ALA A 213 -12.41 5.46 -5.91
CA ALA A 213 -12.83 6.14 -4.69
C ALA A 213 -11.64 6.88 -4.07
N GLU A 214 -11.95 7.95 -3.35
CA GLU A 214 -11.02 8.77 -2.58
C GLU A 214 -11.71 9.18 -1.28
N GLY A 215 -11.07 8.92 -0.12
CA GLY A 215 -11.67 9.30 1.16
C GLY A 215 -11.06 8.61 2.35
N ASP A 216 -11.83 8.52 3.44
CA ASP A 216 -11.48 7.73 4.62
C ASP A 216 -11.72 6.24 4.34
N VAL A 217 -10.78 5.40 4.74
CA VAL A 217 -10.90 3.94 4.58
C VAL A 217 -12.15 3.36 5.24
N ARG A 218 -12.65 4.00 6.29
CA ARG A 218 -13.90 3.59 6.94
C ARG A 218 -15.11 3.82 6.04
N GLU A 219 -15.18 4.99 5.37
CA GLU A 219 -16.23 5.28 4.40
C GLU A 219 -16.24 4.27 3.23
N ILE A 220 -15.03 3.86 2.80
CA ILE A 220 -14.89 2.80 1.78
C ILE A 220 -15.35 1.46 2.33
N ARG A 221 -15.05 1.15 3.60
CA ARG A 221 -15.49 -0.07 4.26
C ARG A 221 -17.01 -0.06 4.48
N ASP A 222 -17.59 1.05 4.91
CA ASP A 222 -19.04 1.21 5.08
C ASP A 222 -19.80 0.97 3.77
N LEU A 223 -19.23 1.39 2.64
CA LEU A 223 -19.77 1.07 1.30
C LEU A 223 -19.70 -0.43 0.98
N MET A 224 -18.77 -1.17 1.61
CA MET A 224 -18.71 -2.63 1.51
C MET A 224 -19.70 -3.30 2.45
N ASP A 225 -19.91 -2.74 3.64
CA ASP A 225 -20.83 -3.26 4.67
C ASP A 225 -22.31 -3.20 4.23
N GLU A 226 -22.63 -2.41 3.18
CA GLU A 226 -23.92 -2.48 2.49
C GLU A 226 -24.12 -3.82 1.72
N HIS A 227 -23.06 -4.62 1.54
CA HIS A 227 -23.10 -5.93 0.88
C HIS A 227 -22.91 -7.07 1.88
N PRO A 228 -23.57 -8.22 1.65
CA PRO A 228 -23.40 -9.38 2.50
C PRO A 228 -21.93 -9.84 2.60
N HIS A 229 -21.42 -9.93 3.81
CA HIS A 229 -20.10 -10.52 4.05
C HIS A 229 -20.15 -12.03 3.91
N THR A 230 -19.16 -12.59 3.24
CA THR A 230 -18.99 -14.03 3.08
C THR A 230 -17.96 -14.54 4.08
N VAL A 231 -18.34 -15.49 4.91
CA VAL A 231 -17.46 -16.17 5.87
C VAL A 231 -17.40 -17.64 5.53
N SER A 232 -16.21 -18.17 5.26
CA SER A 232 -15.98 -19.58 5.00
C SER A 232 -15.37 -20.26 6.21
N LEU A 233 -16.01 -21.34 6.66
CA LEU A 233 -15.69 -22.07 7.89
C LEU A 233 -15.44 -23.54 7.56
N ARG A 234 -14.27 -24.06 7.91
CA ARG A 234 -14.00 -25.50 7.85
C ARG A 234 -14.30 -26.13 9.20
N ALA A 235 -15.21 -27.05 9.22
CA ALA A 235 -15.67 -27.71 10.45
C ALA A 235 -15.65 -29.24 10.32
N LYS A 236 -15.51 -29.93 11.45
CA LYS A 236 -15.67 -31.38 11.49
C LYS A 236 -17.11 -31.78 11.20
N ASP A 237 -18.07 -31.00 11.68
CA ASP A 237 -19.50 -31.16 11.39
C ASP A 237 -20.09 -29.82 10.87
N PRO A 238 -19.98 -29.54 9.56
CA PRO A 238 -20.54 -28.32 8.97
C PRO A 238 -22.08 -28.27 9.03
N ARG A 239 -22.75 -29.43 9.12
CA ARG A 239 -24.21 -29.48 9.23
C ARG A 239 -24.68 -29.03 10.60
N LEU A 240 -23.97 -29.45 11.66
CA LEU A 240 -24.24 -28.99 13.02
C LEU A 240 -24.03 -27.47 13.11
N LEU A 241 -22.94 -26.98 12.52
CA LEU A 241 -22.68 -25.52 12.46
C LEU A 241 -23.79 -24.78 11.72
N ALA A 242 -24.20 -25.28 10.55
CA ALA A 242 -25.26 -24.66 9.77
C ALA A 242 -26.59 -24.60 10.54
N GLN A 243 -26.95 -25.67 11.25
CA GLN A 243 -28.17 -25.70 12.10
C GLN A 243 -28.11 -24.66 13.23
N ALA A 244 -26.93 -24.48 13.83
CA ALA A 244 -26.75 -23.53 14.92
C ALA A 244 -26.86 -22.08 14.46
N VAL A 245 -26.40 -21.75 13.22
CA VAL A 245 -26.34 -20.37 12.75
C VAL A 245 -27.49 -19.95 11.83
N ILE A 246 -28.25 -20.91 11.23
CA ILE A 246 -29.33 -20.61 10.28
C ILE A 246 -30.46 -19.79 10.89
N GLY A 247 -30.68 -19.93 12.20
CA GLY A 247 -31.71 -19.17 12.93
C GLY A 247 -31.31 -17.75 13.28
N SER A 248 -30.08 -17.34 13.02
CA SER A 248 -29.61 -15.99 13.30
C SER A 248 -30.21 -14.99 12.30
N PRO A 249 -30.79 -13.87 12.77
CA PRO A 249 -31.35 -12.85 11.89
C PRO A 249 -30.29 -12.15 11.02
N HIS A 250 -29.02 -12.38 11.30
CA HIS A 250 -27.89 -11.79 10.57
C HIS A 250 -27.40 -12.67 9.43
N VAL A 251 -27.84 -13.93 9.33
CA VAL A 251 -27.46 -14.85 8.26
C VAL A 251 -28.43 -14.73 7.09
N LEU A 252 -27.89 -14.43 5.92
CA LEU A 252 -28.64 -14.25 4.67
C LEU A 252 -28.68 -15.52 3.83
N SER A 253 -27.57 -16.24 3.77
CA SER A 253 -27.48 -17.50 3.03
C SER A 253 -26.43 -18.42 3.62
N LEU A 254 -26.63 -19.73 3.38
CA LEU A 254 -25.69 -20.79 3.72
C LEU A 254 -25.47 -21.69 2.50
N SER A 255 -24.22 -22.05 2.26
CA SER A 255 -23.86 -23.01 1.23
C SER A 255 -22.75 -23.96 1.71
N PHE A 256 -22.79 -25.21 1.26
CA PHE A 256 -21.75 -26.18 1.56
C PHE A 256 -20.77 -26.28 0.41
N GLY A 257 -19.48 -26.34 0.72
CA GLY A 257 -18.41 -26.52 -0.27
C GLY A 257 -18.48 -27.93 -0.90
N PRO A 258 -17.79 -28.13 -2.06
CA PRO A 258 -17.87 -29.37 -2.85
C PRO A 258 -17.49 -30.64 -2.08
N GLU A 259 -16.57 -30.54 -1.13
CA GLU A 259 -16.09 -31.69 -0.31
C GLU A 259 -16.87 -31.88 0.99
N GLY A 260 -17.85 -31.03 1.25
CA GLY A 260 -18.72 -31.15 2.44
C GLY A 260 -18.05 -30.80 3.77
N GLU A 261 -16.79 -30.32 3.77
CA GLU A 261 -16.04 -29.89 4.96
C GLU A 261 -16.18 -28.39 5.23
N TRP A 262 -16.61 -27.64 4.24
CA TRP A 262 -16.73 -26.18 4.29
C TRP A 262 -18.17 -25.75 4.36
N LEU A 263 -18.45 -24.80 5.24
CA LEU A 263 -19.69 -24.04 5.30
C LEU A 263 -19.37 -22.59 4.94
N THR A 264 -20.02 -22.07 3.92
CA THR A 264 -19.95 -20.66 3.54
C THR A 264 -21.24 -19.97 3.98
N VAL A 265 -21.09 -18.92 4.76
CA VAL A 265 -22.17 -18.12 5.33
C VAL A 265 -22.11 -16.73 4.75
N GLN A 266 -23.23 -16.19 4.28
CA GLN A 266 -23.35 -14.77 3.98
C GLN A 266 -24.10 -14.06 5.12
N THR A 267 -23.53 -12.98 5.63
CA THR A 267 -24.13 -12.19 6.72
C THR A 267 -24.19 -10.72 6.37
N ALA A 268 -25.30 -10.06 6.77
CA ALA A 268 -25.44 -8.62 6.63
C ALA A 268 -24.75 -7.85 7.78
N ARG A 269 -24.38 -8.54 8.87
CA ARG A 269 -23.77 -7.94 10.06
C ARG A 269 -22.66 -8.84 10.59
N PRO A 270 -21.42 -8.65 10.08
CA PRO A 270 -20.30 -9.53 10.42
C PRO A 270 -19.97 -9.52 11.92
N ASP A 271 -19.96 -8.36 12.57
CA ASP A 271 -19.59 -8.25 13.98
C ASP A 271 -20.55 -9.02 14.90
N GLU A 272 -21.86 -8.90 14.65
CA GLU A 272 -22.88 -9.62 15.40
C GLU A 272 -22.84 -11.13 15.10
N PHE A 273 -22.54 -11.48 13.85
CA PHE A 273 -22.36 -12.88 13.44
C PHE A 273 -21.14 -13.51 14.12
N TYR A 274 -19.98 -12.84 14.11
CA TYR A 274 -18.79 -13.34 14.81
C TYR A 274 -18.99 -13.47 16.31
N GLY A 275 -19.72 -12.50 16.92
CA GLY A 275 -20.10 -12.58 18.34
C GLY A 275 -20.93 -13.82 18.68
N ALA A 276 -21.86 -14.18 17.80
CA ALA A 276 -22.74 -15.35 17.96
C ALA A 276 -22.07 -16.67 17.57
N LEU A 277 -20.97 -16.65 16.80
CA LEU A 277 -20.33 -17.84 16.26
C LEU A 277 -19.48 -18.61 17.28
N SER A 278 -19.03 -17.98 18.36
CA SER A 278 -18.01 -18.52 19.27
C SER A 278 -18.38 -19.89 19.83
N GLU A 279 -19.58 -20.06 20.36
CA GLU A 279 -20.04 -21.34 20.94
C GLU A 279 -20.36 -22.38 19.88
N PRO A 280 -21.11 -22.09 18.80
CA PRO A 280 -21.34 -23.03 17.69
C PRO A 280 -20.04 -23.50 17.02
N ALA A 281 -19.05 -22.65 16.87
CA ALA A 281 -17.77 -23.00 16.25
C ALA A 281 -17.01 -24.06 17.06
N VAL A 282 -17.02 -23.95 18.39
CA VAL A 282 -16.37 -24.92 19.27
C VAL A 282 -17.13 -26.28 19.20
N GLN A 283 -18.46 -26.26 19.24
CA GLN A 283 -19.29 -27.46 19.20
C GLN A 283 -19.16 -28.23 17.88
N ALA A 284 -19.09 -27.52 16.76
CA ALA A 284 -18.94 -28.10 15.42
C ALA A 284 -17.49 -28.44 15.06
N GLY A 285 -16.51 -28.09 15.91
CA GLY A 285 -15.10 -28.35 15.70
C GLY A 285 -14.53 -27.59 14.53
N VAL A 286 -14.79 -26.28 14.47
CA VAL A 286 -14.22 -25.39 13.44
C VAL A 286 -12.69 -25.33 13.60
N SER A 287 -11.98 -25.65 12.51
CA SER A 287 -10.52 -25.68 12.46
C SER A 287 -9.91 -24.51 11.68
N GLU A 288 -10.66 -23.99 10.71
CA GLU A 288 -10.22 -22.89 9.86
C GLU A 288 -11.41 -21.94 9.62
N MET A 289 -11.12 -20.64 9.59
CA MET A 289 -12.07 -19.59 9.25
C MET A 289 -11.36 -18.51 8.44
N TYR A 290 -11.97 -18.08 7.33
CA TYR A 290 -11.50 -16.94 6.56
C TYR A 290 -12.69 -16.24 5.90
N SER A 291 -12.53 -14.96 5.63
CA SER A 291 -13.50 -14.16 4.89
C SER A 291 -12.92 -13.83 3.51
N PRO A 292 -13.43 -14.41 2.43
CA PRO A 292 -12.95 -14.10 1.08
C PRO A 292 -13.22 -12.65 0.67
N ASP A 293 -14.14 -11.96 1.34
CA ASP A 293 -14.56 -10.59 1.01
C ASP A 293 -13.72 -9.53 1.74
N GLU A 294 -12.80 -9.91 2.63
CA GLU A 294 -11.89 -8.98 3.32
C GLU A 294 -10.68 -8.59 2.46
N ASP A 295 -10.50 -9.20 1.30
CA ASP A 295 -9.44 -8.81 0.38
C ASP A 295 -9.87 -7.64 -0.52
N LEU A 296 -8.88 -6.86 -0.95
CA LEU A 296 -9.08 -5.75 -1.88
C LEU A 296 -9.74 -6.15 -3.20
N GLU A 297 -9.58 -7.39 -3.62
CA GLU A 297 -10.13 -7.89 -4.89
C GLU A 297 -11.66 -7.99 -4.82
N SER A 298 -12.18 -8.36 -3.67
CA SER A 298 -13.62 -8.36 -3.39
C SER A 298 -14.18 -6.94 -3.32
N VAL A 299 -13.49 -6.01 -2.64
CA VAL A 299 -13.84 -4.57 -2.68
C VAL A 299 -13.94 -4.06 -4.11
N PHE A 300 -12.95 -4.39 -4.94
CA PHE A 300 -12.93 -3.96 -6.32
C PHE A 300 -14.07 -4.56 -7.15
N LYS A 301 -14.40 -5.85 -6.96
CA LYS A 301 -15.52 -6.50 -7.64
C LYS A 301 -16.83 -5.77 -7.37
N TYR A 302 -17.07 -5.36 -6.13
CA TYR A 302 -18.28 -4.62 -5.74
C TYR A 302 -18.32 -3.20 -6.31
N LEU A 303 -17.22 -2.46 -6.25
CA LEU A 303 -17.16 -1.10 -6.78
C LEU A 303 -17.19 -1.02 -8.32
N VAL A 304 -16.70 -2.05 -9.01
CA VAL A 304 -16.66 -2.11 -10.48
C VAL A 304 -17.96 -2.70 -11.06
N ALA A 305 -18.74 -3.47 -10.29
CA ALA A 305 -20.03 -4.02 -10.70
C ALA A 305 -21.17 -2.98 -10.70
N ARG A 306 -20.91 -1.76 -10.24
CA ARG A 306 -21.80 -0.58 -10.38
C ARG A 306 -21.40 0.24 -11.60
#